data_bbf320a08fd771552412352913b827df
#
_entry.id   bbf320a08fd771552412352913b827df
#
_cell.length_a   1.000
_cell.length_b   1.000
_cell.length_c   1.000
_cell.angle_alpha   90.00
_cell.angle_beta   90.00
_cell.angle_gamma   90.00
#
_symmetry.space_group_name_H-M   'P 1'
#
loop_
_entity.id
_entity.type
_entity.pdbx_description
1 polymer ?
#
loop_
_entity_poly.entity_id
_entity_poly.type
_entity_poly.pdbx_seq_one_letter_code
_entity_poly.pdbx_strand_id
1 'polypeptide(L)' 'MGQQLDVIREMIQKKIPDKKVRNIWFITVDIQDNILYGISGNNNKFFAVAKISPKGDVEIIR' A
#
# COMPACT_ATOMS: atom_id res chain seq x y z
N MET A 1 -1.22 17.31 -3.76
CA MET A 1 -0.53 16.38 -4.56
C MET A 1 0.01 15.21 -3.84
N GLY A 2 0.91 15.30 -2.87
CA GLY A 2 1.37 14.15 -2.11
C GLY A 2 0.40 13.68 -1.05
N GLN A 3 -0.67 14.43 -0.82
CA GLN A 3 -1.53 14.17 0.33
C GLN A 3 -2.29 12.85 0.22
N GLN A 4 -2.74 12.51 -0.99
CA GLN A 4 -3.47 11.26 -1.17
C GLN A 4 -2.58 10.05 -0.92
N LEU A 5 -1.34 10.10 -1.37
CA LEU A 5 -0.40 9.02 -1.12
C LEU A 5 -0.05 8.91 0.36
N ASP A 6 0.03 10.05 1.06
CA ASP A 6 0.29 10.02 2.50
C ASP A 6 -0.84 9.36 3.25
N VAL A 7 -2.09 9.64 2.87
CA VAL A 7 -3.25 9.01 3.51
C VAL A 7 -3.23 7.51 3.26
N ILE A 8 -2.97 7.10 2.01
CA ILE A 8 -2.93 5.68 1.67
C ILE A 8 -1.81 4.98 2.42
N ARG A 9 -0.63 5.61 2.52
CA ARG A 9 0.48 5.04 3.26
C ARG A 9 0.13 4.83 4.72
N GLU A 10 -0.58 5.76 5.33
CA GLU A 10 -1.00 5.62 6.72
C GLU A 10 -2.01 4.49 6.88
N MET A 11 -2.95 4.35 5.94
CA MET A 11 -3.90 3.25 5.96
C MET A 11 -3.17 1.91 5.91
N ILE A 12 -2.17 1.81 5.05
CA ILE A 12 -1.36 0.60 4.91
C ILE A 12 -0.55 0.36 6.18
N GLN A 13 0.04 1.42 6.75
CA GLN A 13 0.85 1.29 7.96
C GLN A 13 0.03 0.73 9.12
N LYS A 14 -1.22 1.09 9.22
CA LYS A 14 -2.09 0.57 10.27
C LYS A 14 -2.32 -0.94 10.15
N LYS A 15 -2.24 -1.47 8.93
CA LYS A 15 -2.39 -2.91 8.70
C LYS A 15 -1.10 -3.67 8.93
N ILE A 16 0.04 -2.98 8.95
CA ILE A 16 1.35 -3.60 9.17
C ILE A 16 2.08 -2.83 10.27
N PRO A 17 1.60 -2.90 11.52
CA PRO A 17 2.27 -2.12 12.58
C PRO A 17 3.64 -2.64 12.96
N ASP A 18 3.97 -3.87 12.56
CA ASP A 18 5.24 -4.51 12.87
C ASP A 18 6.37 -4.10 11.93
N LYS A 19 6.06 -3.39 10.84
CA LYS A 19 7.07 -2.98 9.88
C LYS A 19 6.88 -1.53 9.50
N LYS A 20 8.00 -0.84 9.24
CA LYS A 20 7.96 0.55 8.81
C LYS A 20 7.63 0.62 7.32
N VAL A 21 6.55 1.30 6.98
CA VAL A 21 6.19 1.57 5.59
C VAL A 21 6.80 2.91 5.22
N ARG A 22 7.87 2.88 4.42
CA ARG A 22 8.56 4.10 4.00
C ARG A 22 7.98 4.67 2.73
N ASN A 23 7.82 3.82 1.73
CA ASN A 23 7.32 4.23 0.43
C ASN A 23 6.30 3.25 -0.08
N ILE A 24 5.36 3.76 -0.89
CA ILE A 24 4.43 2.93 -1.62
C ILE A 24 4.51 3.32 -3.08
N TRP A 25 4.29 2.34 -3.96
CA TRP A 25 4.40 2.54 -5.41
C TRP A 25 3.18 1.95 -6.07
N PHE A 26 2.52 2.73 -6.90
CA PHE A 26 1.41 2.22 -7.69
C PHE A 26 1.92 1.11 -8.62
N ILE A 27 1.23 -0.03 -8.63
CA ILE A 27 1.56 -1.14 -9.52
C ILE A 27 0.53 -1.22 -10.64
N THR A 28 -0.72 -1.46 -10.29
CA THR A 28 -1.77 -1.65 -11.28
C THR A 28 -3.14 -1.61 -10.62
N VAL A 29 -4.17 -1.64 -11.45
CA VAL A 29 -5.56 -1.83 -11.02
C VAL A 29 -6.00 -3.18 -11.57
N ASP A 30 -6.57 -4.03 -10.72
CA ASP A 30 -6.99 -5.35 -11.18
C ASP A 30 -8.40 -5.29 -11.79
N ILE A 31 -8.91 -6.46 -12.22
CA ILE A 31 -10.20 -6.50 -12.91
C ILE A 31 -11.37 -6.23 -11.99
N GLN A 32 -11.17 -6.24 -10.68
CA GLN A 32 -12.20 -5.92 -9.70
C GLN A 32 -12.08 -4.48 -9.21
N ASP A 33 -11.29 -3.67 -9.89
CA ASP A 33 -11.04 -2.26 -9.56
C ASP A 33 -10.32 -2.07 -8.24
N ASN A 34 -9.62 -3.09 -7.74
CA ASN A 34 -8.72 -2.92 -6.62
C ASN A 34 -7.42 -2.28 -7.10
N ILE A 35 -6.89 -1.37 -6.31
CA ILE A 35 -5.62 -0.72 -6.62
C ILE A 35 -4.52 -1.44 -5.87
N LEU A 36 -3.46 -1.80 -6.57
CA LEU A 36 -2.33 -2.53 -5.97
C LEU A 36 -1.14 -1.59 -5.84
N TYR A 37 -0.58 -1.56 -4.62
CA TYR A 37 0.61 -0.78 -4.32
C TYR A 37 1.70 -1.70 -3.81
N GLY A 38 2.94 -1.52 -4.32
CA GLY A 38 4.09 -2.16 -3.72
C GLY A 38 4.51 -1.37 -2.48
N ILE A 39 4.92 -2.09 -1.44
CA ILE A 39 5.30 -1.49 -0.16
C ILE A 39 6.79 -1.71 0.06
N SER A 40 7.54 -0.65 0.29
CA SER A 40 8.96 -0.76 0.57
C SER A 40 9.29 -0.21 1.96
N GLY A 41 10.34 -0.78 2.54
CA GLY A 41 10.88 -0.35 3.81
C GLY A 41 12.16 0.45 3.63
N ASN A 42 13.08 0.32 4.59
CA ASN A 42 14.27 1.16 4.66
C ASN A 42 15.26 0.95 3.51
N ASN A 43 15.24 -0.21 2.88
CA ASN A 43 16.22 -0.55 1.85
C ASN A 43 15.68 -0.44 0.43
N ASN A 44 14.54 0.22 0.26
CA ASN A 44 13.89 0.41 -1.05
C ASN A 44 13.51 -0.87 -1.77
N LYS A 45 13.42 -1.97 -1.04
CA LYS A 45 12.95 -3.23 -1.60
C LYS A 45 11.51 -3.45 -1.19
N PHE A 46 10.71 -3.96 -2.11
CA PHE A 46 9.35 -4.32 -1.79
C PHE A 46 9.34 -5.54 -0.89
N PHE A 47 8.56 -5.49 0.18
CA PHE A 47 8.38 -6.64 1.05
C PHE A 47 6.95 -7.13 1.07
N ALA A 48 6.03 -6.39 0.48
CA ALA A 48 4.62 -6.76 0.46
C ALA A 48 3.89 -5.93 -0.60
N VAL A 49 2.64 -6.32 -0.84
CA VAL A 49 1.75 -5.58 -1.74
C VAL A 49 0.48 -5.26 -0.96
N ALA A 50 0.00 -4.05 -1.11
CA ALA A 50 -1.29 -3.64 -0.55
C ALA A 50 -2.33 -3.62 -1.64
N LYS A 51 -3.47 -4.25 -1.40
CA LYS A 51 -4.61 -4.24 -2.30
C LYS A 51 -5.70 -3.41 -1.65
N ILE A 52 -6.11 -2.33 -2.31
CA ILE A 52 -7.11 -1.42 -1.78
C ILE A 52 -8.35 -1.49 -2.64
N SER A 53 -9.47 -1.88 -2.02
CA SER A 53 -10.73 -2.02 -2.73
C SER A 53 -11.35 -0.64 -3.02
N PRO A 54 -12.32 -0.58 -3.96
CA PRO A 54 -13.03 0.68 -4.20
C PRO A 54 -13.74 1.22 -2.97
N LYS A 55 -14.03 0.36 -2.00
CA LYS A 55 -14.66 0.78 -0.73
C LYS A 55 -13.66 1.28 0.29
N GLY A 56 -12.37 1.16 0.00
CA GLY A 56 -11.33 1.60 0.93
C GLY A 56 -10.79 0.54 1.85
N ASP A 57 -11.15 -0.73 1.65
CA ASP A 57 -10.60 -1.82 2.44
C ASP A 57 -9.19 -2.16 1.99
N VAL A 58 -8.30 -2.36 2.94
CA VAL A 58 -6.90 -2.64 2.67
C VAL A 58 -6.58 -4.07 3.04
N GLU A 59 -6.01 -4.82 2.09
CA GLU A 59 -5.54 -6.17 2.30
C GLU A 59 -4.05 -6.22 1.99
N ILE A 60 -3.27 -6.85 2.88
CA ILE A 60 -1.82 -6.95 2.70
C ILE A 60 -1.48 -8.34 2.20
N ILE A 61 -0.75 -8.38 1.10
CA ILE A 61 -0.28 -9.63 0.48
C ILE A 61 1.24 -9.66 0.65
N ARG A 62 1.71 -10.61 1.42
CA ARG A 62 3.16 -10.74 1.68
C ARG A 62 3.79 -11.90 0.94
#